data_62d061585b7565a0505c18773b83f680
#
_entry.id   62d061585b7565a0505c18773b83f680
#
_cell.length_a   1.000
_cell.length_b   1.000
_cell.length_c   1.000
_cell.angle_alpha   90.00
_cell.angle_beta   90.00
_cell.angle_gamma   90.00
#
_symmetry.space_group_name_H-M   'P 1'
#
loop_
_entity.id
_entity.type
_entity.pdbx_description
1 polymer ?
#
loop_
_entity_poly.entity_id
_entity_poly.type
_entity_poly.pdbx_seq_one_letter_code
_entity_poly.pdbx_strand_id
1 'polypeptide(L)'
;MYAGHAALATLAKGARPRVPIGLLVPVAFAPDWIQWVFDAMGRGNREISHSLVSVAMGATLVALLYLLATRQRVDAAAVWLTYASHWPADYITGLKPTWPGGPTVGLHLYTRPFLEFCVEAIVIIVCWFVYRRSLPVAARHRTVGLLIPIGLIAMQIAFLAATNPSFRN
;
A
#
# COMPACT_ATOMS: atom_id res chain seq x y z
N MET A 1 -0.33 -3.95 -6.54
CA MET A 1 -1.62 -3.43 -5.98
C MET A 1 -1.50 -1.93 -5.83
N TYR A 2 -2.24 -1.11 -6.61
CA TYR A 2 -1.96 0.34 -6.62
C TYR A 2 -2.77 1.10 -5.57
N ALA A 3 -4.10 1.08 -5.67
CA ALA A 3 -4.96 1.76 -4.70
C ALA A 3 -5.01 1.05 -3.34
N GLY A 4 -4.76 -0.25 -3.33
CA GLY A 4 -4.71 -1.05 -2.11
C GLY A 4 -3.63 -0.60 -1.12
N HIS A 5 -2.48 -0.09 -1.57
CA HIS A 5 -1.47 0.46 -0.66
C HIS A 5 -2.02 1.66 0.13
N ALA A 6 -2.76 2.56 -0.54
CA ALA A 6 -3.43 3.68 0.13
C ALA A 6 -4.53 3.18 1.09
N ALA A 7 -5.26 2.12 0.71
CA ALA A 7 -6.27 1.53 1.58
C ALA A 7 -5.64 0.94 2.86
N LEU A 8 -4.51 0.24 2.76
CA LEU A 8 -3.76 -0.28 3.92
C LEU A 8 -3.27 0.85 4.85
N ALA A 9 -2.87 2.00 4.28
CA ALA A 9 -2.57 3.18 5.09
C ALA A 9 -3.80 3.71 5.86
N THR A 10 -5.01 3.66 5.27
CA THR A 10 -6.24 4.02 6.00
C THR A 10 -6.58 3.02 7.10
N LEU A 11 -6.33 1.73 6.89
CA LEU A 11 -6.47 0.69 7.92
C LEU A 11 -5.55 0.98 9.12
N ALA A 12 -4.28 1.26 8.85
CA ALA A 12 -3.31 1.62 9.88
C ALA A 12 -3.73 2.89 10.64
N LYS A 13 -4.26 3.90 9.94
CA LYS A 13 -4.85 5.11 10.54
C LYS A 13 -6.02 4.78 11.46
N GLY A 14 -6.87 3.85 11.08
CA GLY A 14 -7.98 3.38 11.91
C GLY A 14 -7.49 2.68 13.18
N ALA A 15 -6.48 1.83 13.06
CA ALA A 15 -5.90 1.13 14.19
C ALA A 15 -5.10 2.07 15.14
N ARG A 16 -4.45 3.09 14.58
CA ARG A 16 -3.60 4.04 15.31
C ARG A 16 -3.91 5.49 14.93
N PRO A 17 -5.00 6.09 15.48
CA PRO A 17 -5.45 7.43 15.11
C PRO A 17 -4.42 8.55 15.37
N ARG A 18 -3.44 8.32 16.24
CA ARG A 18 -2.37 9.28 16.54
C ARG A 18 -1.37 9.42 15.39
N VAL A 19 -1.13 8.36 14.64
CA VAL A 19 -0.20 8.41 13.51
C VAL A 19 -0.83 9.21 12.37
N PRO A 20 -0.15 10.27 11.85
CA PRO A 20 -0.72 11.10 10.79
C PRO A 20 -0.91 10.29 9.50
N ILE A 21 -2.06 10.46 8.84
CA ILE A 21 -2.31 9.83 7.53
C ILE A 21 -1.32 10.32 6.47
N GLY A 22 -0.88 11.58 6.57
CA GLY A 22 0.15 12.17 5.70
C GLY A 22 1.53 11.51 5.84
N LEU A 23 1.76 10.70 6.90
CA LEU A 23 2.93 9.84 7.03
C LEU A 23 2.62 8.43 6.51
N LEU A 24 1.46 7.86 6.87
CA LEU A 24 1.14 6.48 6.54
C LEU A 24 1.02 6.23 5.04
N VAL A 25 0.43 7.17 4.29
CA VAL A 25 0.31 7.04 2.83
C VAL A 25 1.68 7.03 2.14
N PRO A 26 2.58 8.01 2.32
CA PRO A 26 3.93 7.92 1.79
C PRO A 26 4.69 6.65 2.21
N VAL A 27 4.53 6.21 3.46
CA VAL A 27 5.17 4.98 3.98
C VAL A 27 4.64 3.73 3.25
N ALA A 28 3.34 3.66 2.96
CA ALA A 28 2.76 2.53 2.21
C ALA A 28 3.28 2.46 0.77
N PHE A 29 3.61 3.59 0.16
CA PHE A 29 4.17 3.69 -1.19
C PHE A 29 5.70 3.80 -1.23
N ALA A 30 6.38 3.73 -0.09
CA ALA A 30 7.82 3.98 -0.04
C ALA A 30 8.65 3.08 -0.98
N PRO A 31 8.37 1.76 -1.15
CA PRO A 31 9.09 0.94 -2.13
C PRO A 31 8.89 1.44 -3.58
N ASP A 32 7.69 1.93 -3.93
CA ASP A 32 7.40 2.49 -5.26
C ASP A 32 8.16 3.81 -5.49
N TRP A 33 8.21 4.68 -4.47
CA TRP A 33 8.98 5.93 -4.55
C TRP A 33 10.47 5.66 -4.73
N ILE A 34 11.01 4.67 -3.99
CA ILE A 34 12.42 4.25 -4.14
C ILE A 34 12.65 3.71 -5.55
N GLN A 35 11.74 2.88 -6.07
CA GLN A 35 11.83 2.37 -7.44
C GLN A 35 11.81 3.49 -8.45
N TRP A 36 10.88 4.44 -8.32
CA TRP A 36 10.79 5.58 -9.22
C TRP A 36 12.09 6.41 -9.25
N VAL A 37 12.73 6.62 -8.09
CA VAL A 37 14.02 7.28 -8.02
C VAL A 37 15.11 6.48 -8.76
N PHE A 38 15.17 5.15 -8.56
CA PHE A 38 16.14 4.31 -9.26
C PHE A 38 15.89 4.28 -10.77
N ASP A 39 14.64 4.24 -11.21
CA ASP A 39 14.27 4.31 -12.62
C ASP A 39 14.74 5.64 -13.24
N ALA A 40 14.51 6.77 -12.55
CA ALA A 40 14.95 8.08 -12.98
C ALA A 40 16.50 8.22 -13.06
N MET A 41 17.22 7.44 -12.24
CA MET A 41 18.69 7.37 -12.26
C MET A 41 19.24 6.37 -13.29
N GLY A 42 18.39 5.72 -14.09
CA GLY A 42 18.80 4.66 -15.03
C GLY A 42 19.27 3.37 -14.35
N ARG A 43 18.92 3.17 -13.07
CA ARG A 43 19.29 2.00 -12.25
C ARG A 43 18.08 1.15 -11.89
N GLY A 44 17.06 1.11 -12.75
CA GLY A 44 15.77 0.48 -12.52
C GLY A 44 15.82 -1.03 -12.28
N ASN A 45 16.33 -1.46 -11.12
CA ASN A 45 16.26 -2.85 -10.67
C ASN A 45 15.25 -2.97 -9.53
N ARG A 46 14.05 -3.50 -9.84
CA ARG A 46 12.96 -3.73 -8.86
C ARG A 46 13.34 -4.66 -7.71
N GLU A 47 14.36 -5.48 -7.87
CA GLU A 47 14.84 -6.37 -6.81
C GLU A 47 15.35 -5.59 -5.60
N ILE A 48 15.92 -4.40 -5.82
CA ILE A 48 16.46 -3.56 -4.75
C ILE A 48 15.35 -2.90 -3.92
N SER A 49 14.21 -2.54 -4.54
CA SER A 49 13.13 -1.83 -3.84
C SER A 49 11.99 -2.75 -3.39
N HIS A 50 11.70 -3.82 -4.15
CA HIS A 50 10.49 -4.65 -3.97
C HIS A 50 10.80 -6.08 -3.53
N SER A 51 12.05 -6.46 -3.23
CA SER A 51 12.30 -7.76 -2.61
C SER A 51 11.78 -7.79 -1.17
N LEU A 52 11.36 -8.96 -0.70
CA LEU A 52 10.90 -9.14 0.68
C LEU A 52 11.93 -8.62 1.69
N VAL A 53 13.21 -8.92 1.46
CA VAL A 53 14.30 -8.48 2.32
C VAL A 53 14.43 -6.96 2.31
N SER A 54 14.41 -6.32 1.13
CA SER A 54 14.54 -4.86 1.01
C SER A 54 13.35 -4.13 1.66
N VAL A 55 12.14 -4.65 1.46
CA VAL A 55 10.93 -4.10 2.10
C VAL A 55 11.01 -4.25 3.62
N ALA A 56 11.45 -5.39 4.15
CA ALA A 56 11.61 -5.60 5.59
C ALA A 56 12.69 -4.67 6.19
N MET A 57 13.80 -4.47 5.48
CA MET A 57 14.86 -3.55 5.91
C MET A 57 14.36 -2.08 5.90
N GLY A 58 13.69 -1.66 4.83
CA GLY A 58 13.11 -0.32 4.73
C GLY A 58 12.06 -0.07 5.80
N ALA A 59 11.16 -1.03 6.04
CA ALA A 59 10.18 -0.98 7.10
C ALA A 59 10.84 -0.81 8.49
N THR A 60 11.89 -1.57 8.75
CA THR A 60 12.64 -1.50 10.01
C THR A 60 13.32 -0.14 10.17
N LEU A 61 13.96 0.36 9.14
CA LEU A 61 14.60 1.69 9.17
C LEU A 61 13.59 2.79 9.48
N VAL A 62 12.48 2.84 8.73
CA VAL A 62 11.45 3.88 8.89
C VAL A 62 10.79 3.80 10.27
N ALA A 63 10.51 2.59 10.77
CA ALA A 63 9.94 2.40 12.09
C ALA A 63 10.92 2.78 13.21
N LEU A 64 12.21 2.51 13.08
CA LEU A 64 13.23 2.95 14.02
C LEU A 64 13.36 4.47 14.06
N LEU A 65 13.38 5.13 12.90
CA LEU A 65 13.40 6.60 12.83
C LEU A 65 12.17 7.20 13.52
N TYR A 66 10.98 6.64 13.24
CA TYR A 66 9.75 7.06 13.91
C TYR A 66 9.82 6.83 15.44
N LEU A 67 10.32 5.67 15.87
CA LEU A 67 10.48 5.34 17.29
C LEU A 67 11.44 6.30 18.00
N LEU A 68 12.56 6.61 17.37
CA LEU A 68 13.56 7.56 17.92
C LEU A 68 12.96 8.97 18.06
N ALA A 69 12.17 9.40 17.07
CA ALA A 69 11.55 10.72 17.08
C ALA A 69 10.40 10.85 18.09
N THR A 70 9.59 9.78 18.26
CA THR A 70 8.32 9.86 19.01
C THR A 70 8.33 9.10 20.33
N ARG A 71 9.24 8.14 20.49
CA ARG A 71 9.30 7.19 21.62
C ARG A 71 8.05 6.31 21.76
N GLN A 72 7.20 6.23 20.72
CA GLN A 72 5.93 5.50 20.71
C GLN A 72 6.07 4.14 20.02
N ARG A 73 6.37 3.09 20.80
CA ARG A 73 6.66 1.73 20.29
C ARG A 73 5.51 1.15 19.45
N VAL A 74 4.27 1.29 19.94
CA VAL A 74 3.10 0.70 19.23
C VAL A 74 2.79 1.45 17.94
N ASP A 75 3.01 2.76 17.91
CA ASP A 75 2.84 3.56 16.68
C ASP A 75 3.96 3.26 15.68
N ALA A 76 5.20 3.06 16.15
CA ALA A 76 6.32 2.60 15.33
C ALA A 76 6.05 1.22 14.71
N ALA A 77 5.44 0.29 15.47
CA ALA A 77 5.02 -1.01 14.93
C ALA A 77 3.95 -0.85 13.82
N ALA A 78 3.00 0.08 13.97
CA ALA A 78 2.02 0.38 12.92
C ALA A 78 2.67 0.96 11.67
N VAL A 79 3.67 1.84 11.80
CA VAL A 79 4.47 2.36 10.69
C VAL A 79 5.22 1.23 9.99
N TRP A 80 5.85 0.32 10.76
CA TRP A 80 6.51 -0.86 10.23
C TRP A 80 5.56 -1.74 9.42
N LEU A 81 4.40 -2.09 10.00
CA LEU A 81 3.38 -2.90 9.34
C LEU A 81 2.84 -2.23 8.07
N THR A 82 2.66 -0.91 8.08
CA THR A 82 2.20 -0.16 6.90
C THR A 82 3.21 -0.25 5.76
N TYR A 83 4.50 -0.10 6.04
CA TYR A 83 5.54 -0.27 5.02
C TYR A 83 5.63 -1.73 4.56
N ALA A 84 5.71 -2.67 5.51
CA ALA A 84 5.87 -4.08 5.23
C ALA A 84 4.69 -4.68 4.46
N SER A 85 3.48 -4.13 4.63
CA SER A 85 2.27 -4.56 3.91
C SER A 85 2.37 -4.35 2.39
N HIS A 86 3.31 -3.54 1.91
CA HIS A 86 3.57 -3.35 0.50
C HIS A 86 3.89 -4.68 -0.20
N TRP A 87 4.80 -5.50 0.38
CA TRP A 87 5.22 -6.74 -0.26
C TRP A 87 4.10 -7.78 -0.41
N PRO A 88 3.31 -8.15 0.64
CA PRO A 88 2.21 -9.09 0.48
C PRO A 88 1.10 -8.57 -0.44
N ALA A 89 0.84 -7.26 -0.45
CA ALA A 89 -0.10 -6.66 -1.39
C ALA A 89 0.37 -6.85 -2.84
N ASP A 90 1.63 -6.62 -3.10
CA ASP A 90 2.24 -6.81 -4.40
C ASP A 90 2.44 -8.28 -4.78
N TYR A 91 2.63 -9.18 -3.79
CA TYR A 91 2.62 -10.63 -3.99
C TYR A 91 1.29 -11.12 -4.58
N ILE A 92 0.19 -10.54 -4.13
CA ILE A 92 -1.15 -10.90 -4.65
C ILE A 92 -1.28 -10.49 -6.11
N THR A 93 -0.82 -9.31 -6.49
CA THR A 93 -1.07 -8.74 -7.82
C THR A 93 0.01 -9.06 -8.85
N GLY A 94 1.25 -9.22 -8.44
CA GLY A 94 2.39 -9.43 -9.33
C GLY A 94 3.29 -10.59 -8.95
N LEU A 95 4.46 -10.63 -9.56
CA LEU A 95 5.59 -11.47 -9.16
C LEU A 95 6.63 -10.58 -8.51
N LYS A 96 7.09 -10.95 -7.31
CA LYS A 96 8.03 -10.17 -6.51
C LYS A 96 9.22 -11.01 -6.07
N PRO A 97 10.43 -10.45 -6.12
CA PRO A 97 11.61 -11.16 -5.65
C PRO A 97 11.57 -11.35 -4.14
N THR A 98 12.09 -12.47 -3.66
CA THR A 98 12.24 -12.74 -2.23
C THR A 98 13.46 -12.00 -1.66
N TRP A 99 14.58 -11.99 -2.41
CA TRP A 99 15.79 -11.18 -2.14
C TRP A 99 16.40 -10.73 -3.47
N PRO A 100 17.32 -9.76 -3.51
CA PRO A 100 18.02 -9.37 -4.73
C PRO A 100 18.73 -10.58 -5.37
N GLY A 101 18.43 -10.88 -6.64
CA GLY A 101 18.92 -12.09 -7.34
C GLY A 101 18.20 -13.39 -6.96
N GLY A 102 17.19 -13.35 -6.10
CA GLY A 102 16.44 -14.52 -5.64
C GLY A 102 15.22 -14.86 -6.51
N PRO A 103 14.54 -15.96 -6.18
CA PRO A 103 13.34 -16.37 -6.89
C PRO A 103 12.21 -15.34 -6.74
N THR A 104 11.45 -15.16 -7.82
CA THR A 104 10.23 -14.36 -7.82
C THR A 104 9.03 -15.24 -7.46
N VAL A 105 8.17 -14.72 -6.60
CA VAL A 105 6.96 -15.38 -6.12
C VAL A 105 5.77 -14.43 -6.19
N GLY A 106 4.56 -14.97 -6.33
CA GLY A 106 3.34 -14.16 -6.35
C GLY A 106 2.20 -14.85 -7.08
N LEU A 107 0.98 -14.33 -6.92
CA LEU A 107 -0.23 -14.86 -7.55
C LEU A 107 -0.43 -14.33 -8.97
N HIS A 108 0.32 -13.29 -9.37
CA HIS A 108 0.36 -12.72 -10.72
C HIS A 108 -1.03 -12.34 -11.27
N LEU A 109 -1.88 -11.75 -10.41
CA LEU A 109 -3.26 -11.39 -10.79
C LEU A 109 -3.35 -10.30 -11.86
N TYR A 110 -2.27 -9.54 -12.14
CA TYR A 110 -2.24 -8.60 -13.26
C TYR A 110 -2.52 -9.24 -14.62
N THR A 111 -2.34 -10.56 -14.76
CA THR A 111 -2.76 -11.31 -15.95
C THR A 111 -4.26 -11.58 -16.00
N ARG A 112 -4.99 -11.28 -14.91
CA ARG A 112 -6.44 -11.47 -14.76
C ARG A 112 -7.07 -10.19 -14.21
N PRO A 113 -7.20 -9.13 -15.03
CA PRO A 113 -7.55 -7.77 -14.57
C PRO A 113 -8.85 -7.68 -13.78
N PHE A 114 -9.86 -8.47 -14.16
CA PHE A 114 -11.13 -8.49 -13.43
C PHE A 114 -10.97 -9.08 -12.02
N LEU A 115 -10.22 -10.16 -11.88
CA LEU A 115 -9.97 -10.77 -10.56
C LEU A 115 -9.09 -9.86 -9.69
N GLU A 116 -8.08 -9.25 -10.28
CA GLU A 116 -7.24 -8.25 -9.62
C GLU A 116 -8.09 -7.09 -9.09
N PHE A 117 -8.97 -6.53 -9.93
CA PHE A 117 -9.90 -5.47 -9.54
C PHE A 117 -10.79 -5.90 -8.36
N CYS A 118 -11.37 -7.10 -8.41
CA CYS A 118 -12.23 -7.59 -7.33
C CYS A 118 -11.47 -7.72 -6.01
N VAL A 119 -10.26 -8.27 -6.03
CA VAL A 119 -9.43 -8.42 -4.82
C VAL A 119 -9.07 -7.05 -4.26
N GLU A 120 -8.64 -6.11 -5.10
CA GLU A 120 -8.26 -4.78 -4.65
C GLU A 120 -9.46 -3.99 -4.13
N ALA A 121 -10.63 -4.09 -4.78
CA ALA A 121 -11.87 -3.48 -4.30
C ALA A 121 -12.30 -4.02 -2.92
N ILE A 122 -12.16 -5.32 -2.69
CA ILE A 122 -12.42 -5.93 -1.38
C ILE A 122 -11.47 -5.35 -0.33
N VAL A 123 -10.17 -5.27 -0.62
CA VAL A 123 -9.18 -4.67 0.29
C VAL A 123 -9.55 -3.22 0.62
N ILE A 124 -9.90 -2.41 -0.39
CA ILE A 124 -10.32 -1.02 -0.21
C ILE A 124 -11.54 -0.93 0.72
N ILE A 125 -12.57 -1.72 0.45
CA ILE A 125 -13.82 -1.69 1.21
C ILE A 125 -13.58 -2.13 2.66
N VAL A 126 -12.83 -3.21 2.88
CA VAL A 126 -12.52 -3.72 4.23
C VAL A 126 -11.71 -2.69 5.02
N CYS A 127 -10.65 -2.15 4.43
CA CYS A 127 -9.80 -1.15 5.08
C CYS A 127 -10.60 0.13 5.42
N TRP A 128 -11.42 0.61 4.49
CA TRP A 128 -12.29 1.74 4.72
C TRP A 128 -13.31 1.49 5.85
N PHE A 129 -13.91 0.29 5.88
CA PHE A 129 -14.89 -0.06 6.89
C PHE A 129 -14.28 -0.07 8.30
N VAL A 130 -13.07 -0.63 8.45
CA VAL A 130 -12.32 -0.61 9.71
C VAL A 130 -11.95 0.83 10.08
N TYR A 131 -11.43 1.62 9.13
CA TYR A 131 -11.14 3.03 9.35
C TYR A 131 -12.37 3.81 9.79
N ARG A 132 -13.50 3.64 9.10
CA ARG A 132 -14.75 4.32 9.43
C ARG A 132 -15.22 4.00 10.86
N ARG A 133 -15.06 2.75 11.30
CA ARG A 133 -15.42 2.34 12.66
C ARG A 133 -14.57 3.01 13.74
N SER A 134 -13.37 3.39 13.44
CA SER A 134 -12.47 4.09 14.37
C SER A 134 -12.79 5.57 14.51
N LEU A 135 -13.61 6.15 13.62
CA LEU A 135 -14.00 7.56 13.67
C LEU A 135 -15.02 7.82 14.79
N PRO A 136 -15.08 9.03 15.36
CA PRO A 136 -16.15 9.45 16.24
C PRO A 136 -17.52 9.29 15.56
N VAL A 137 -18.58 8.98 16.33
CA VAL A 137 -19.92 8.69 15.79
C VAL A 137 -20.41 9.81 14.84
N ALA A 138 -20.23 11.07 15.22
CA ALA A 138 -20.62 12.21 14.39
C ALA A 138 -19.91 12.28 13.02
N ALA A 139 -18.69 11.71 12.92
CA ALA A 139 -17.92 11.66 11.67
C ALA A 139 -18.26 10.43 10.81
N ARG A 140 -18.73 9.34 11.43
CA ARG A 140 -19.09 8.10 10.73
C ARG A 140 -20.22 8.29 9.72
N HIS A 141 -21.16 9.17 10.01
CA HIS A 141 -22.37 9.42 9.20
C HIS A 141 -22.16 10.50 8.13
N ARG A 142 -20.98 11.13 8.07
CA ARG A 142 -20.71 12.11 7.02
C ARG A 142 -20.49 11.40 5.68
N THR A 143 -21.21 11.83 4.65
CA THR A 143 -21.07 11.39 3.26
C THR A 143 -19.66 11.57 2.71
N VAL A 144 -18.94 12.58 3.22
CA VAL A 144 -17.50 12.82 2.91
C VAL A 144 -16.64 11.60 3.17
N GLY A 145 -16.99 10.76 4.17
CA GLY A 145 -16.29 9.49 4.42
C GLY A 145 -16.38 8.48 3.27
N LEU A 146 -17.41 8.57 2.42
CA LEU A 146 -17.57 7.72 1.24
C LEU A 146 -16.66 8.14 0.08
N LEU A 147 -16.15 9.37 0.07
CA LEU A 147 -15.24 9.85 -0.98
C LEU A 147 -13.91 9.06 -0.98
N ILE A 148 -13.50 8.52 0.17
CA ILE A 148 -12.26 7.73 0.28
C ILE A 148 -12.37 6.44 -0.56
N PRO A 149 -13.30 5.51 -0.29
CA PRO A 149 -13.38 4.27 -1.07
C PRO A 149 -13.77 4.54 -2.53
N ILE A 150 -14.64 5.52 -2.80
CA ILE A 150 -15.00 5.89 -4.18
C ILE A 150 -13.77 6.40 -4.93
N GLY A 151 -12.98 7.29 -4.34
CA GLY A 151 -11.77 7.83 -4.95
C GLY A 151 -10.71 6.74 -5.18
N LEU A 152 -10.53 5.82 -4.24
CA LEU A 152 -9.58 4.70 -4.38
C LEU A 152 -10.03 3.71 -5.47
N ILE A 153 -11.32 3.40 -5.56
CA ILE A 153 -11.86 2.54 -6.62
C ILE A 153 -11.74 3.24 -7.98
N ALA A 154 -12.04 4.53 -8.07
CA ALA A 154 -11.87 5.30 -9.29
C ALA A 154 -10.39 5.34 -9.74
N MET A 155 -9.47 5.51 -8.80
CA MET A 155 -8.03 5.45 -9.05
C MET A 155 -7.61 4.07 -9.57
N GLN A 156 -8.14 2.98 -9.03
CA GLN A 156 -7.88 1.63 -9.48
C GLN A 156 -8.41 1.40 -10.91
N ILE A 157 -9.63 1.85 -11.21
CA ILE A 157 -10.19 1.77 -12.56
C ILE A 157 -9.31 2.54 -13.55
N ALA A 158 -8.89 3.75 -13.20
CA ALA A 158 -8.03 4.57 -14.04
C ALA A 158 -6.67 3.89 -14.29
N PHE A 159 -6.08 3.28 -13.26
CA PHE A 159 -4.84 2.52 -13.37
C PHE A 159 -4.98 1.31 -14.32
N LEU A 160 -6.03 0.50 -14.14
CA LEU A 160 -6.30 -0.65 -15.01
C LEU A 160 -6.55 -0.23 -16.45
N ALA A 161 -7.33 0.84 -16.69
CA ALA A 161 -7.57 1.38 -18.01
C ALA A 161 -6.28 1.90 -18.68
N ALA A 162 -5.35 2.45 -17.89
CA ALA A 162 -4.07 2.95 -18.39
C ALA A 162 -3.08 1.83 -18.72
N THR A 163 -3.08 0.75 -17.94
CA THR A 163 -2.04 -0.30 -18.00
C THR A 163 -2.50 -1.54 -18.79
N ASN A 164 -3.80 -1.75 -18.98
CA ASN A 164 -4.33 -2.95 -19.63
C ASN A 164 -4.99 -2.62 -20.98
N PRO A 165 -4.41 -3.07 -22.10
CA PRO A 165 -4.95 -2.81 -23.43
C PRO A 165 -6.39 -3.32 -23.65
N SER A 166 -6.81 -4.37 -22.94
CA SER A 166 -8.17 -4.92 -23.08
C SER A 166 -9.28 -4.02 -22.53
N PHE A 167 -8.95 -2.97 -21.78
CA PHE A 167 -9.90 -1.95 -21.33
C PHE A 167 -10.01 -0.74 -22.28
N ARG A 168 -9.20 -0.72 -23.36
CA ARG A 168 -9.17 0.38 -24.34
C ARG A 168 -9.99 0.09 -25.61
N ASN A 169 -10.43 -1.14 -25.78
CA ASN A 169 -11.24 -1.64 -26.87
C ASN A 169 -12.62 -2.03 -26.36
#